data_aed2759bbc4a201c64eda0d531e6a782
#
_entry.id   aed2759bbc4a201c64eda0d531e6a782
#
_cell.length_a   1.000
_cell.length_b   1.000
_cell.length_c   1.000
_cell.angle_alpha   90.00
_cell.angle_beta   90.00
_cell.angle_gamma   90.00
#
_symmetry.space_group_name_H-M   'P 1'
#
loop_
_entity.id
_entity.type
_entity.pdbx_description
1 polymer ?
#
loop_
_entity_poly.entity_id
_entity_poly.type
_entity_poly.pdbx_seq_one_letter_code
_entity_poly.pdbx_strand_id
1 'polypeptide(L)'
;MIYRKYENKLDIENKIIKEHALDKIIYFDIEVTSLNSKLGSIWSIALGYIEGKKFIIEQFLCEDLNEEKDLIEKSAELLNRYDSWATFNGKSLDEPYIFEKSIKYGIEIEGKKNTYDLYRMLTPYAKSLGLDQCSLKAFEKYIGIDRIDSMNGEDTKEQYNIYLKSRDVNVLENILLHNSEDVFSLPYLFLIKDYIEKNHISRSDLLSQGQKFKISTLINKRGLNFKPDYSKISKKCAKRIIYSLNAKDLSKEDLLKVIKESY
;
A
#
# COMPACT_ATOMS: atom_id res chain seq x y z
N MET A 1 24.90 6.55 -6.08
CA MET A 1 23.49 6.11 -6.21
C MET A 1 23.29 5.39 -7.54
N ILE A 2 22.72 4.22 -7.51
CA ILE A 2 22.38 3.42 -8.70
C ILE A 2 20.98 3.77 -9.16
N TYR A 3 20.82 3.92 -10.48
CA TYR A 3 19.54 4.08 -11.15
C TYR A 3 19.33 2.95 -12.15
N ARG A 4 18.10 2.40 -12.17
CA ARG A 4 17.67 1.40 -13.16
C ARG A 4 16.29 1.79 -13.69
N LYS A 5 16.08 1.48 -14.97
CA LYS A 5 14.76 1.62 -15.61
C LYS A 5 14.43 0.33 -16.34
N TYR A 6 13.25 -0.20 -16.06
CA TYR A 6 12.72 -1.41 -16.67
C TYR A 6 11.45 -1.09 -17.43
N GLU A 7 11.29 -1.70 -18.59
CA GLU A 7 10.08 -1.62 -19.39
C GLU A 7 9.47 -3.01 -19.51
N ASN A 8 8.35 -3.21 -18.86
CA ASN A 8 7.66 -4.49 -18.87
C ASN A 8 6.39 -4.40 -19.71
N LYS A 9 6.04 -5.47 -20.42
CA LYS A 9 4.73 -5.57 -21.06
C LYS A 9 3.66 -5.61 -19.98
N LEU A 10 2.66 -4.75 -20.08
CA LEU A 10 1.49 -4.77 -19.19
C LEU A 10 0.42 -5.68 -19.81
N ASP A 11 0.05 -6.74 -19.11
CA ASP A 11 -1.00 -7.68 -19.52
C ASP A 11 -2.26 -7.49 -18.69
N ILE A 12 -2.78 -6.26 -18.71
CA ILE A 12 -4.06 -5.88 -18.10
C ILE A 12 -4.96 -5.32 -19.19
N GLU A 13 -6.20 -5.75 -19.23
CA GLU A 13 -7.18 -5.27 -20.21
C GLU A 13 -7.38 -3.75 -20.10
N ASN A 14 -7.41 -3.05 -21.22
CA ASN A 14 -7.64 -1.61 -21.26
C ASN A 14 -8.93 -1.16 -20.54
N LYS A 15 -9.94 -2.02 -20.50
CA LYS A 15 -11.17 -1.77 -19.76
C LYS A 15 -10.90 -1.61 -18.28
N ILE A 16 -10.13 -2.50 -17.67
CA ILE A 16 -9.77 -2.49 -16.24
C ILE A 16 -8.89 -1.28 -15.93
N ILE A 17 -7.91 -0.99 -16.81
CA ILE A 17 -7.07 0.20 -16.67
C ILE A 17 -7.92 1.45 -16.57
N LYS A 18 -8.93 1.61 -17.42
CA LYS A 18 -9.83 2.76 -17.43
C LYS A 18 -10.80 2.77 -16.25
N GLU A 19 -11.39 1.63 -15.91
CA GLU A 19 -12.35 1.49 -14.80
C GLU A 19 -11.75 1.92 -13.47
N HIS A 20 -10.48 1.53 -13.23
CA HIS A 20 -9.76 1.84 -12.00
C HIS A 20 -8.78 3.01 -12.15
N ALA A 21 -8.73 3.67 -13.32
CA ALA A 21 -7.80 4.75 -13.64
C ALA A 21 -6.34 4.41 -13.30
N LEU A 22 -5.92 3.16 -13.60
CA LEU A 22 -4.62 2.62 -13.21
C LEU A 22 -3.45 3.41 -13.83
N ASP A 23 -3.66 4.02 -15.00
CA ASP A 23 -2.72 4.91 -15.69
C ASP A 23 -2.54 6.28 -15.02
N LYS A 24 -3.33 6.60 -13.99
CA LYS A 24 -3.25 7.82 -13.17
C LYS A 24 -2.63 7.59 -11.79
N ILE A 25 -2.16 6.37 -11.56
CA ILE A 25 -1.58 5.94 -10.30
C ILE A 25 -0.08 5.74 -10.48
N ILE A 26 0.71 6.25 -9.54
CA ILE A 26 2.08 5.81 -9.35
C ILE A 26 2.13 4.73 -8.26
N TYR A 27 2.84 3.67 -8.53
CA TYR A 27 3.02 2.53 -7.65
C TYR A 27 4.39 2.61 -7.04
N PHE A 28 4.54 2.33 -5.76
CA PHE A 28 5.90 2.34 -5.18
C PHE A 28 6.03 1.42 -3.98
N ASP A 29 7.28 1.05 -3.74
CA ASP A 29 7.74 0.27 -2.61
C ASP A 29 9.11 0.76 -2.18
N ILE A 30 9.40 0.76 -0.88
CA ILE A 30 10.66 1.22 -0.30
C ILE A 30 11.35 0.14 0.52
N GLU A 31 12.68 0.19 0.48
CA GLU A 31 13.53 -0.62 1.35
C GLU A 31 14.24 0.25 2.38
N VAL A 32 14.23 -0.19 3.65
CA VAL A 32 14.66 0.64 4.77
C VAL A 32 15.65 -0.09 5.71
N THR A 33 16.51 0.69 6.36
CA THR A 33 17.46 0.13 7.35
C THR A 33 16.79 -0.22 8.68
N SER A 34 15.62 0.34 8.99
CA SER A 34 14.85 0.14 10.23
C SER A 34 13.38 0.39 9.99
N LEU A 35 12.47 -0.28 10.69
CA LEU A 35 11.03 0.01 10.62
C LEU A 35 10.64 1.35 11.26
N ASN A 36 11.53 1.98 11.99
CA ASN A 36 11.33 3.30 12.59
C ASN A 36 11.87 4.39 11.67
N SER A 37 11.01 5.17 11.02
CA SER A 37 11.36 6.23 10.07
C SER A 37 12.28 7.32 10.64
N LYS A 38 12.22 7.57 11.95
CA LYS A 38 13.10 8.55 12.62
C LYS A 38 14.53 8.07 12.80
N LEU A 39 14.73 6.75 12.91
CA LEU A 39 16.03 6.13 13.18
C LEU A 39 16.64 5.50 11.94
N GLY A 40 15.82 5.05 11.01
CA GLY A 40 16.27 4.40 9.79
C GLY A 40 16.43 5.35 8.62
N SER A 41 16.93 4.80 7.52
CA SER A 41 17.07 5.47 6.22
C SER A 41 16.42 4.62 5.13
N ILE A 42 15.92 5.28 4.08
CA ILE A 42 15.52 4.62 2.84
C ILE A 42 16.80 4.39 2.01
N TRP A 43 17.04 3.14 1.64
CA TRP A 43 18.21 2.82 0.82
C TRP A 43 17.82 2.35 -0.59
N SER A 44 16.58 1.95 -0.82
CA SER A 44 16.03 1.71 -2.16
C SER A 44 14.59 2.19 -2.26
N ILE A 45 14.21 2.63 -3.44
CA ILE A 45 12.83 2.89 -3.82
C ILE A 45 12.63 2.45 -5.27
N ALA A 46 11.57 1.70 -5.51
CA ALA A 46 11.08 1.41 -6.85
C ALA A 46 9.77 2.15 -7.09
N LEU A 47 9.64 2.77 -8.25
CA LEU A 47 8.47 3.56 -8.66
C LEU A 47 7.96 3.03 -10.00
N GLY A 48 6.71 2.58 -10.04
CA GLY A 48 6.08 2.02 -11.22
C GLY A 48 4.96 2.91 -11.76
N TYR A 49 4.81 2.97 -13.08
CA TYR A 49 3.71 3.67 -13.72
C TYR A 49 3.39 3.08 -15.09
N ILE A 50 2.15 3.33 -15.55
CA ILE A 50 1.69 2.81 -16.84
C ILE A 50 1.91 3.86 -17.93
N GLU A 51 2.59 3.46 -18.99
CA GLU A 51 2.78 4.26 -20.21
C GLU A 51 2.36 3.45 -21.44
N GLY A 52 1.18 3.78 -21.97
CA GLY A 52 0.60 3.02 -23.07
C GLY A 52 0.28 1.57 -22.69
N LYS A 53 1.01 0.61 -23.29
CA LYS A 53 0.89 -0.83 -23.00
C LYS A 53 2.07 -1.37 -22.19
N LYS A 54 2.84 -0.49 -21.61
CA LYS A 54 4.01 -0.86 -20.81
C LYS A 54 3.79 -0.45 -19.36
N PHE A 55 4.37 -1.22 -18.46
CA PHE A 55 4.58 -0.84 -17.08
C PHE A 55 6.06 -0.49 -16.91
N ILE A 56 6.32 0.76 -16.64
CA ILE A 56 7.68 1.28 -16.45
C ILE A 56 8.00 1.25 -14.98
N ILE A 57 9.18 0.77 -14.61
CA ILE A 57 9.68 0.81 -13.25
C ILE A 57 10.99 1.59 -13.26
N GLU A 58 11.04 2.66 -12.47
CA GLU A 58 12.26 3.41 -12.19
C GLU A 58 12.69 3.13 -10.76
N GLN A 59 13.92 2.72 -10.58
CA GLN A 59 14.45 2.29 -9.30
C GLN A 59 15.72 3.05 -8.95
N PHE A 60 15.78 3.53 -7.71
CA PHE A 60 16.94 4.20 -7.14
C PHE A 60 17.44 3.41 -5.93
N LEU A 61 18.75 3.22 -5.83
CA LEU A 61 19.40 2.51 -4.73
C LEU A 61 20.62 3.30 -4.26
N CYS A 62 20.73 3.53 -2.97
CA CYS A 62 21.87 4.17 -2.33
C CYS A 62 23.06 3.21 -2.24
N GLU A 63 24.20 3.59 -2.77
CA GLU A 63 25.48 2.90 -2.54
C GLU A 63 26.16 3.36 -1.24
N ASP A 64 25.73 4.50 -0.73
CA ASP A 64 26.05 5.07 0.58
C ASP A 64 24.77 5.73 1.16
N LEU A 65 24.49 5.56 2.44
CA LEU A 65 23.30 6.13 3.06
C LEU A 65 23.29 7.68 3.08
N ASN A 66 24.42 8.33 2.81
CA ASN A 66 24.47 9.78 2.61
C ASN A 66 23.74 10.22 1.32
N GLU A 67 23.49 9.30 0.40
CA GLU A 67 22.74 9.53 -0.84
C GLU A 67 21.20 9.51 -0.63
N GLU A 68 20.71 9.26 0.61
CA GLU A 68 19.28 9.23 0.91
C GLU A 68 18.55 10.49 0.45
N LYS A 69 19.18 11.66 0.61
CA LYS A 69 18.59 12.94 0.16
C LYS A 69 18.36 12.95 -1.34
N ASP A 70 19.35 12.57 -2.12
CA ASP A 70 19.28 12.58 -3.58
C ASP A 70 18.24 11.55 -4.07
N LEU A 71 18.18 10.38 -3.42
CA LEU A 71 17.16 9.37 -3.67
C LEU A 71 15.75 9.92 -3.46
N ILE A 72 15.49 10.60 -2.33
CA ILE A 72 14.19 11.21 -2.04
C ILE A 72 13.86 12.30 -3.05
N GLU A 73 14.83 13.14 -3.42
CA GLU A 73 14.63 14.22 -4.39
C GLU A 73 14.21 13.68 -5.77
N LYS A 74 14.93 12.68 -6.27
CA LYS A 74 14.58 12.01 -7.54
C LYS A 74 13.23 11.29 -7.48
N SER A 75 12.93 10.66 -6.37
CA SER A 75 11.64 10.01 -6.17
C SER A 75 10.49 11.01 -6.12
N ALA A 76 10.69 12.17 -5.46
CA ALA A 76 9.70 13.24 -5.39
C ALA A 76 9.34 13.79 -6.78
N GLU A 77 10.31 13.92 -7.69
CA GLU A 77 10.08 14.35 -9.07
C GLU A 77 9.05 13.45 -9.78
N LEU A 78 9.11 12.13 -9.57
CA LEU A 78 8.17 11.17 -10.14
C LEU A 78 6.85 11.12 -9.37
N LEU A 79 6.92 11.06 -8.05
CA LEU A 79 5.73 11.02 -7.19
C LEU A 79 4.82 12.22 -7.47
N ASN A 80 5.37 13.42 -7.64
CA ASN A 80 4.60 14.65 -7.85
C ASN A 80 3.95 14.78 -9.24
N ARG A 81 4.26 13.88 -10.19
CA ARG A 81 3.57 13.82 -11.49
C ARG A 81 2.18 13.18 -11.40
N TYR A 82 1.86 12.53 -10.28
CA TYR A 82 0.65 11.74 -10.11
C TYR A 82 -0.17 12.22 -8.91
N ASP A 83 -1.48 12.36 -9.09
CA ASP A 83 -2.42 12.73 -8.02
C ASP A 83 -2.76 11.57 -7.09
N SER A 84 -2.41 10.37 -7.46
CA SER A 84 -2.74 9.15 -6.72
C SER A 84 -1.56 8.20 -6.68
N TRP A 85 -1.44 7.44 -5.61
CA TRP A 85 -0.46 6.36 -5.50
C TRP A 85 -1.05 5.06 -4.96
N ALA A 86 -0.34 3.96 -5.21
CA ALA A 86 -0.65 2.65 -4.66
C ALA A 86 0.60 1.98 -4.10
N THR A 87 0.43 1.32 -2.96
CA THR A 87 1.46 0.60 -2.23
C THR A 87 0.89 -0.71 -1.67
N PHE A 88 1.75 -1.59 -1.17
CA PHE A 88 1.32 -2.76 -0.41
C PHE A 88 1.67 -2.61 1.07
N ASN A 89 0.68 -2.39 1.95
CA ASN A 89 0.84 -2.05 3.37
C ASN A 89 1.54 -0.70 3.63
N GLY A 90 1.62 0.15 2.63
CA GLY A 90 2.39 1.40 2.67
C GLY A 90 1.89 2.43 3.67
N LYS A 91 0.61 2.41 4.05
CA LYS A 91 0.10 3.26 5.15
C LYS A 91 0.76 2.95 6.49
N SER A 92 1.38 1.79 6.62
CA SER A 92 2.09 1.38 7.84
C SER A 92 3.59 1.67 7.78
N LEU A 93 4.18 1.76 6.59
CA LEU A 93 5.63 1.92 6.40
C LEU A 93 5.97 2.98 5.35
N ASP A 94 5.71 2.73 4.07
CA ASP A 94 6.22 3.50 2.93
C ASP A 94 5.79 4.98 2.98
N GLU A 95 4.47 5.21 3.14
CA GLU A 95 3.92 6.56 3.16
C GLU A 95 4.45 7.40 4.34
N PRO A 96 4.42 6.94 5.60
CA PRO A 96 5.03 7.69 6.71
C PRO A 96 6.52 7.93 6.52
N TYR A 97 7.24 6.94 5.95
CA TYR A 97 8.67 7.04 5.72
C TYR A 97 9.02 8.12 4.71
N ILE A 98 8.37 8.10 3.54
CA ILE A 98 8.64 9.06 2.48
C ILE A 98 8.32 10.49 2.93
N PHE A 99 7.23 10.70 3.68
CA PHE A 99 6.89 12.00 4.25
C PHE A 99 7.88 12.45 5.33
N GLU A 100 8.28 11.58 6.26
CA GLU A 100 9.27 11.93 7.30
C GLU A 100 10.60 12.35 6.67
N LYS A 101 11.06 11.62 5.64
CA LYS A 101 12.31 11.94 4.95
C LYS A 101 12.21 13.19 4.08
N SER A 102 11.08 13.41 3.42
CA SER A 102 10.85 14.64 2.65
C SER A 102 10.90 15.88 3.55
N ILE A 103 10.27 15.82 4.72
CA ILE A 103 10.33 16.90 5.73
C ILE A 103 11.77 17.10 6.22
N LYS A 104 12.47 16.01 6.57
CA LYS A 104 13.86 16.04 7.04
C LYS A 104 14.79 16.77 6.07
N TYR A 105 14.59 16.56 4.77
CA TYR A 105 15.46 17.12 3.72
C TYR A 105 14.93 18.40 3.08
N GLY A 106 13.75 18.88 3.48
CA GLY A 106 13.10 20.05 2.89
C GLY A 106 12.66 19.84 1.44
N ILE A 107 12.30 18.60 1.08
CA ILE A 107 11.82 18.21 -0.25
C ILE A 107 10.29 18.17 -0.21
N GLU A 108 9.63 18.84 -1.15
CA GLU A 108 8.18 18.87 -1.22
C GLU A 108 7.63 17.61 -1.91
N ILE A 109 6.74 16.91 -1.22
CA ILE A 109 5.92 15.85 -1.79
C ILE A 109 4.46 16.28 -1.65
N GLU A 110 3.81 16.47 -2.80
CA GLU A 110 2.42 16.92 -2.86
C GLU A 110 1.46 15.88 -2.25
N GLY A 111 0.47 16.39 -1.52
CA GLY A 111 -0.59 15.55 -0.97
C GLY A 111 -1.37 14.83 -2.07
N LYS A 112 -1.62 13.53 -1.89
CA LYS A 112 -2.29 12.71 -2.90
C LYS A 112 -3.81 12.77 -2.75
N LYS A 113 -4.50 12.88 -3.87
CA LYS A 113 -5.96 12.83 -3.94
C LYS A 113 -6.49 11.48 -3.50
N ASN A 114 -5.84 10.40 -3.92
CA ASN A 114 -6.17 9.04 -3.50
C ASN A 114 -4.89 8.28 -3.12
N THR A 115 -4.99 7.50 -2.04
CA THR A 115 -3.93 6.59 -1.59
C THR A 115 -4.52 5.18 -1.49
N TYR A 116 -4.00 4.25 -2.29
CA TYR A 116 -4.45 2.87 -2.35
C TYR A 116 -3.45 1.98 -1.59
N ASP A 117 -3.81 1.56 -0.39
CA ASP A 117 -3.07 0.51 0.32
C ASP A 117 -3.70 -0.84 -0.02
N LEU A 118 -3.08 -1.55 -0.97
CA LEU A 118 -3.61 -2.79 -1.53
C LEU A 118 -3.71 -3.92 -0.49
N TYR A 119 -2.80 -3.96 0.49
CA TYR A 119 -2.92 -4.87 1.62
C TYR A 119 -4.22 -4.65 2.39
N ARG A 120 -4.52 -3.40 2.76
CA ARG A 120 -5.75 -3.06 3.50
C ARG A 120 -7.01 -3.27 2.66
N MET A 121 -6.91 -3.10 1.35
CA MET A 121 -8.03 -3.32 0.43
C MET A 121 -8.36 -4.80 0.27
N LEU A 122 -7.36 -5.68 0.19
CA LEU A 122 -7.54 -7.09 -0.18
C LEU A 122 -7.62 -8.04 1.02
N THR A 123 -6.86 -7.77 2.10
CA THR A 123 -6.83 -8.60 3.32
C THR A 123 -8.23 -8.95 3.88
N PRO A 124 -9.22 -8.03 3.88
CA PRO A 124 -10.55 -8.36 4.36
C PRO A 124 -11.24 -9.50 3.61
N TYR A 125 -10.80 -9.78 2.40
CA TYR A 125 -11.39 -10.78 1.50
C TYR A 125 -10.54 -12.06 1.36
N ALA A 126 -9.31 -12.06 1.87
CA ALA A 126 -8.35 -13.14 1.68
C ALA A 126 -8.95 -14.53 2.00
N LYS A 127 -9.60 -14.68 3.17
CA LYS A 127 -10.26 -15.93 3.54
C LYS A 127 -11.40 -16.31 2.60
N SER A 128 -12.18 -15.34 2.11
CA SER A 128 -13.27 -15.59 1.14
C SER A 128 -12.75 -15.97 -0.23
N LEU A 129 -11.50 -15.60 -0.54
CA LEU A 129 -10.76 -15.99 -1.74
C LEU A 129 -10.01 -17.32 -1.58
N GLY A 130 -10.07 -17.96 -0.40
CA GLY A 130 -9.35 -19.20 -0.12
C GLY A 130 -7.87 -19.03 0.20
N LEU A 131 -7.45 -17.82 0.58
CA LEU A 131 -6.07 -17.52 0.96
C LEU A 131 -5.85 -17.69 2.47
N ASP A 132 -4.82 -18.43 2.85
CA ASP A 132 -4.39 -18.63 4.23
C ASP A 132 -3.47 -17.49 4.73
N GLN A 133 -2.81 -16.77 3.80
CA GLN A 133 -1.89 -15.68 4.08
C GLN A 133 -2.30 -14.43 3.31
N CYS A 134 -1.88 -13.26 3.84
CA CYS A 134 -2.18 -11.95 3.25
C CYS A 134 -0.90 -11.23 2.78
N SER A 135 0.19 -11.96 2.51
CA SER A 135 1.41 -11.38 1.94
C SER A 135 1.22 -11.00 0.48
N LEU A 136 2.07 -10.10 -0.04
CA LEU A 136 2.10 -9.76 -1.45
C LEU A 136 2.25 -11.03 -2.31
N LYS A 137 3.22 -11.88 -1.98
CA LYS A 137 3.47 -13.17 -2.65
C LYS A 137 2.24 -14.10 -2.67
N ALA A 138 1.40 -14.08 -1.62
CA ALA A 138 0.18 -14.88 -1.60
C ALA A 138 -0.87 -14.36 -2.60
N PHE A 139 -1.02 -13.05 -2.72
CA PHE A 139 -1.92 -12.44 -3.71
C PHE A 139 -1.38 -12.60 -5.14
N GLU A 140 -0.08 -12.45 -5.36
CA GLU A 140 0.58 -12.71 -6.64
C GLU A 140 0.31 -14.13 -7.13
N LYS A 141 0.56 -15.12 -6.27
CA LYS A 141 0.28 -16.52 -6.57
C LYS A 141 -1.19 -16.77 -6.91
N TYR A 142 -2.10 -16.07 -6.21
CA TYR A 142 -3.55 -16.20 -6.46
C TYR A 142 -3.94 -15.73 -7.86
N ILE A 143 -3.27 -14.73 -8.42
CA ILE A 143 -3.52 -14.21 -9.78
C ILE A 143 -2.58 -14.80 -10.84
N GLY A 144 -1.74 -15.78 -10.47
CA GLY A 144 -0.85 -16.48 -11.41
C GLY A 144 0.41 -15.71 -11.77
N ILE A 145 0.86 -14.78 -10.92
CA ILE A 145 2.18 -14.15 -11.06
C ILE A 145 3.21 -15.03 -10.36
N ASP A 146 4.15 -15.56 -11.14
CA ASP A 146 5.29 -16.29 -10.63
C ASP A 146 6.49 -15.33 -10.48
N ARG A 147 7.03 -15.25 -9.26
CA ARG A 147 8.23 -14.45 -8.96
C ARG A 147 9.50 -15.26 -9.22
N ILE A 148 10.53 -14.56 -9.64
CA ILE A 148 11.90 -15.09 -9.69
C ILE A 148 12.55 -14.94 -8.32
N ASP A 149 12.29 -13.81 -7.66
CA ASP A 149 12.79 -13.53 -6.31
C ASP A 149 12.12 -14.40 -5.24
N SER A 150 12.94 -14.95 -4.32
CA SER A 150 12.50 -15.72 -3.16
C SER A 150 12.71 -15.02 -1.82
N MET A 151 13.40 -13.88 -1.78
CA MET A 151 13.75 -13.15 -0.57
C MET A 151 12.52 -12.54 0.12
N ASN A 152 12.64 -12.23 1.38
CA ASN A 152 11.73 -11.37 2.12
C ASN A 152 12.46 -10.07 2.52
N GLY A 153 11.75 -9.07 3.05
CA GLY A 153 12.34 -7.77 3.38
C GLY A 153 13.48 -7.81 4.43
N GLU A 154 13.53 -8.84 5.29
CA GLU A 154 14.66 -9.04 6.22
C GLU A 154 15.90 -9.55 5.48
N ASP A 155 15.69 -10.51 4.57
CA ASP A 155 16.76 -11.03 3.69
C ASP A 155 17.31 -9.93 2.81
N THR A 156 16.47 -9.07 2.24
CA THR A 156 16.87 -7.97 1.36
C THR A 156 17.75 -6.96 2.09
N LYS A 157 17.42 -6.61 3.33
CA LYS A 157 18.24 -5.75 4.17
C LYS A 157 19.59 -6.38 4.49
N GLU A 158 19.66 -7.69 4.76
CA GLU A 158 20.91 -8.40 4.99
C GLU A 158 21.78 -8.40 3.73
N GLN A 159 21.18 -8.69 2.57
CA GLN A 159 21.85 -8.63 1.27
C GLN A 159 22.37 -7.22 0.96
N TYR A 160 21.63 -6.17 1.28
CA TYR A 160 22.11 -4.80 1.13
C TYR A 160 23.37 -4.55 1.99
N ASN A 161 23.40 -5.00 3.24
CA ASN A 161 24.59 -4.87 4.08
C ASN A 161 25.80 -5.66 3.53
N ILE A 162 25.57 -6.82 2.91
CA ILE A 162 26.60 -7.60 2.22
C ILE A 162 27.09 -6.81 0.99
N TYR A 163 26.18 -6.27 0.18
CA TYR A 163 26.52 -5.45 -0.99
C TYR A 163 27.38 -4.24 -0.62
N LEU A 164 27.03 -3.51 0.43
CA LEU A 164 27.82 -2.35 0.86
C LEU A 164 29.28 -2.68 1.16
N LYS A 165 29.56 -3.90 1.62
CA LYS A 165 30.92 -4.39 1.96
C LYS A 165 31.64 -5.03 0.77
N SER A 166 30.93 -5.86 0.02
CA SER A 166 31.51 -6.68 -1.05
C SER A 166 31.55 -6.00 -2.41
N ARG A 167 30.57 -5.13 -2.67
CA ARG A 167 30.28 -4.55 -3.99
C ARG A 167 30.00 -5.63 -5.05
N ASP A 168 29.52 -6.81 -4.63
CA ASP A 168 29.20 -7.90 -5.52
C ASP A 168 27.96 -7.55 -6.36
N VAL A 169 28.12 -7.60 -7.66
CA VAL A 169 27.08 -7.27 -8.65
C VAL A 169 25.90 -8.26 -8.57
N ASN A 170 26.14 -9.54 -8.29
CA ASN A 170 25.07 -10.52 -8.18
C ASN A 170 24.17 -10.23 -6.96
N VAL A 171 24.77 -9.83 -5.85
CA VAL A 171 24.02 -9.40 -4.66
C VAL A 171 23.18 -8.17 -4.98
N LEU A 172 23.75 -7.20 -5.68
CA LEU A 172 23.02 -6.00 -6.13
C LEU A 172 21.84 -6.36 -7.02
N GLU A 173 22.04 -7.18 -8.06
CA GLU A 173 20.95 -7.53 -8.99
C GLU A 173 19.81 -8.30 -8.27
N ASN A 174 20.11 -9.14 -7.28
CA ASN A 174 19.09 -9.80 -6.46
C ASN A 174 18.26 -8.79 -5.65
N ILE A 175 18.90 -7.80 -5.03
CA ILE A 175 18.22 -6.74 -4.28
C ILE A 175 17.32 -5.92 -5.21
N LEU A 176 17.85 -5.51 -6.37
CA LEU A 176 17.10 -4.75 -7.36
C LEU A 176 15.89 -5.54 -7.89
N LEU A 177 16.08 -6.84 -8.14
CA LEU A 177 15.01 -7.73 -8.58
C LEU A 177 13.88 -7.78 -7.55
N HIS A 178 14.18 -7.99 -6.26
CA HIS A 178 13.19 -8.04 -5.18
C HIS A 178 12.26 -6.81 -5.20
N ASN A 179 12.84 -5.64 -5.03
CA ASN A 179 12.08 -4.38 -4.92
C ASN A 179 11.35 -4.02 -6.25
N SER A 180 11.92 -4.40 -7.42
CA SER A 180 11.24 -4.20 -8.71
C SER A 180 10.05 -5.14 -8.91
N GLU A 181 10.13 -6.41 -8.46
CA GLU A 181 9.02 -7.37 -8.54
C GLU A 181 7.89 -7.00 -7.57
N ASP A 182 8.20 -6.43 -6.39
CA ASP A 182 7.19 -5.92 -5.47
C ASP A 182 6.33 -4.84 -6.13
N VAL A 183 6.96 -3.90 -6.84
CA VAL A 183 6.23 -2.85 -7.56
C VAL A 183 5.54 -3.36 -8.82
N PHE A 184 6.18 -4.31 -9.55
CA PHE A 184 5.62 -4.85 -10.80
C PHE A 184 4.24 -5.47 -10.60
N SER A 185 4.01 -6.14 -9.49
CA SER A 185 2.77 -6.85 -9.21
C SER A 185 1.61 -5.94 -8.78
N LEU A 186 1.88 -4.72 -8.26
CA LEU A 186 0.86 -3.87 -7.66
C LEU A 186 -0.33 -3.54 -8.60
N PRO A 187 -0.15 -3.15 -9.87
CA PRO A 187 -1.27 -2.88 -10.75
C PRO A 187 -2.16 -4.11 -10.98
N TYR A 188 -1.57 -5.32 -10.98
CA TYR A 188 -2.32 -6.56 -11.16
C TYR A 188 -3.21 -6.90 -9.96
N LEU A 189 -2.90 -6.43 -8.76
CA LEU A 189 -3.75 -6.66 -7.59
C LEU A 189 -5.12 -5.97 -7.71
N PHE A 190 -5.26 -4.98 -8.57
CA PHE A 190 -6.57 -4.42 -8.90
C PHE A 190 -7.48 -5.40 -9.65
N LEU A 191 -6.94 -6.44 -10.29
CA LEU A 191 -7.73 -7.54 -10.86
C LEU A 191 -8.47 -8.31 -9.77
N ILE A 192 -7.84 -8.51 -8.60
CA ILE A 192 -8.49 -9.14 -7.44
C ILE A 192 -9.64 -8.24 -6.95
N LYS A 193 -9.40 -6.93 -6.85
CA LYS A 193 -10.43 -5.97 -6.48
C LYS A 193 -11.62 -6.02 -7.44
N ASP A 194 -11.35 -5.97 -8.73
CA ASP A 194 -12.37 -6.06 -9.78
C ASP A 194 -13.16 -7.38 -9.67
N TYR A 195 -12.47 -8.51 -9.47
CA TYR A 195 -13.10 -9.82 -9.27
C TYR A 195 -14.01 -9.85 -8.03
N ILE A 196 -13.57 -9.27 -6.91
CA ILE A 196 -14.34 -9.14 -5.67
C ILE A 196 -15.64 -8.35 -5.92
N GLU A 197 -15.54 -7.22 -6.61
CA GLU A 197 -16.67 -6.34 -6.90
C GLU A 197 -17.68 -7.00 -7.85
N LYS A 198 -17.22 -7.58 -8.94
CA LYS A 198 -18.07 -8.26 -9.93
C LYS A 198 -18.78 -9.50 -9.38
N ASN A 199 -18.14 -10.24 -8.50
CA ASN A 199 -18.70 -11.47 -7.92
C ASN A 199 -19.37 -11.23 -6.55
N HIS A 200 -19.48 -9.96 -6.10
CA HIS A 200 -20.09 -9.59 -4.82
C HIS A 200 -19.52 -10.38 -3.63
N ILE A 201 -18.20 -10.61 -3.63
CA ILE A 201 -17.53 -11.38 -2.58
C ILE A 201 -17.61 -10.62 -1.26
N SER A 202 -18.12 -11.27 -0.24
CA SER A 202 -18.26 -10.67 1.08
C SER A 202 -16.95 -10.71 1.88
N ARG A 203 -16.71 -9.66 2.65
CA ARG A 203 -15.60 -9.61 3.61
C ARG A 203 -15.73 -10.72 4.66
N SER A 204 -14.64 -11.38 4.99
CA SER A 204 -14.58 -12.41 6.02
C SER A 204 -14.47 -11.85 7.45
N ASP A 205 -14.11 -10.57 7.58
CA ASP A 205 -13.88 -9.87 8.86
C ASP A 205 -15.08 -9.01 9.31
N LEU A 206 -16.26 -9.17 8.71
CA LEU A 206 -17.46 -8.38 9.01
C LEU A 206 -17.84 -8.41 10.47
N LEU A 207 -18.38 -7.29 10.95
CA LEU A 207 -18.93 -7.16 12.30
C LEU A 207 -19.99 -8.22 12.59
N SER A 208 -20.09 -8.64 13.85
CA SER A 208 -21.10 -9.60 14.31
C SER A 208 -22.50 -8.95 14.39
N GLN A 209 -23.55 -9.76 14.39
CA GLN A 209 -24.92 -9.29 14.59
C GLN A 209 -25.09 -8.52 15.90
N GLY A 210 -24.42 -8.98 16.99
CA GLY A 210 -24.40 -8.26 18.26
C GLY A 210 -23.75 -6.88 18.18
N GLN A 211 -22.65 -6.75 17.42
CA GLN A 211 -22.01 -5.45 17.19
C GLN A 211 -22.91 -4.53 16.35
N LYS A 212 -23.55 -5.07 15.30
CA LYS A 212 -24.51 -4.34 14.48
C LYS A 212 -25.66 -3.78 15.31
N PHE A 213 -26.27 -4.62 16.13
CA PHE A 213 -27.35 -4.20 17.04
C PHE A 213 -26.88 -3.11 18.01
N LYS A 214 -25.73 -3.29 18.65
CA LYS A 214 -25.15 -2.32 19.57
C LYS A 214 -24.86 -0.97 18.92
N ILE A 215 -24.31 -0.96 17.72
CA ILE A 215 -24.05 0.29 16.95
C ILE A 215 -25.39 0.98 16.64
N SER A 216 -26.40 0.27 16.12
CA SER A 216 -27.71 0.82 15.81
C SER A 216 -28.37 1.47 17.05
N THR A 217 -28.34 0.76 18.20
CA THR A 217 -28.90 1.26 19.47
C THR A 217 -28.18 2.54 19.92
N LEU A 218 -26.87 2.58 19.84
CA LEU A 218 -26.07 3.74 20.25
C LEU A 218 -26.27 4.95 19.31
N ILE A 219 -26.37 4.72 18.00
CA ILE A 219 -26.68 5.76 17.01
C ILE A 219 -28.02 6.42 17.35
N ASN A 220 -29.07 5.61 17.60
CA ASN A 220 -30.39 6.10 18.01
C ASN A 220 -30.34 6.87 19.33
N LYS A 221 -29.66 6.32 20.35
CA LYS A 221 -29.47 6.98 21.65
C LYS A 221 -28.78 8.35 21.56
N ARG A 222 -27.84 8.50 20.60
CA ARG A 222 -27.11 9.75 20.33
C ARG A 222 -27.90 10.72 19.44
N GLY A 223 -29.06 10.31 18.94
CA GLY A 223 -29.88 11.11 18.01
C GLY A 223 -29.17 11.43 16.72
N LEU A 224 -28.39 10.48 16.21
CA LEU A 224 -27.70 10.60 14.91
C LEU A 224 -28.63 10.12 13.80
N ASN A 225 -28.92 10.99 12.82
CA ASN A 225 -29.70 10.61 11.64
C ASN A 225 -28.75 10.03 10.58
N PHE A 226 -28.21 8.84 10.83
CA PHE A 226 -27.26 8.17 9.94
C PHE A 226 -27.40 6.65 10.01
N LYS A 227 -27.42 5.99 8.86
CA LYS A 227 -27.44 4.52 8.74
C LYS A 227 -26.10 4.05 8.16
N PRO A 228 -25.27 3.38 8.97
CA PRO A 228 -23.99 2.84 8.49
C PRO A 228 -24.19 1.75 7.42
N ASP A 229 -23.24 1.68 6.48
CA ASP A 229 -23.13 0.54 5.58
C ASP A 229 -22.41 -0.61 6.31
N TYR A 230 -23.18 -1.48 6.94
CA TYR A 230 -22.64 -2.59 7.73
C TYR A 230 -21.86 -3.62 6.89
N SER A 231 -22.02 -3.63 5.56
CA SER A 231 -21.28 -4.53 4.66
C SER A 231 -19.79 -4.15 4.56
N LYS A 232 -19.44 -2.94 4.99
CA LYS A 232 -18.08 -2.40 4.95
C LYS A 232 -17.36 -2.37 6.29
N ILE A 233 -18.08 -2.63 7.39
CA ILE A 233 -17.55 -2.49 8.75
C ILE A 233 -16.97 -3.81 9.24
N SER A 234 -15.67 -3.82 9.55
CA SER A 234 -15.02 -4.97 10.17
C SER A 234 -15.32 -5.09 11.67
N LYS A 235 -15.07 -6.27 12.26
CA LYS A 235 -15.17 -6.49 13.72
C LYS A 235 -14.32 -5.50 14.51
N LYS A 236 -13.11 -5.18 14.01
CA LYS A 236 -12.17 -4.22 14.62
C LYS A 236 -12.74 -2.79 14.56
N CYS A 237 -13.19 -2.37 13.38
CA CYS A 237 -13.81 -1.06 13.20
C CYS A 237 -15.10 -0.91 14.03
N ALA A 238 -15.93 -1.96 14.10
CA ALA A 238 -17.12 -1.96 14.95
C ALA A 238 -16.80 -1.72 16.44
N LYS A 239 -15.70 -2.30 16.97
CA LYS A 239 -15.24 -2.02 18.35
C LYS A 239 -14.90 -0.53 18.53
N ARG A 240 -14.17 0.06 17.58
CA ARG A 240 -13.81 1.49 17.60
C ARG A 240 -15.05 2.38 17.54
N ILE A 241 -15.99 2.09 16.64
CA ILE A 241 -17.26 2.84 16.52
C ILE A 241 -18.06 2.76 17.83
N ILE A 242 -18.20 1.56 18.42
CA ILE A 242 -18.91 1.37 19.69
C ILE A 242 -18.24 2.16 20.81
N TYR A 243 -16.91 2.15 20.88
CA TYR A 243 -16.16 2.92 21.87
C TYR A 243 -16.44 4.42 21.71
N SER A 244 -16.30 4.97 20.50
CA SER A 244 -16.54 6.38 20.22
C SER A 244 -17.98 6.79 20.48
N LEU A 245 -18.97 5.96 20.12
CA LEU A 245 -20.39 6.22 20.40
C LEU A 245 -20.73 6.24 21.91
N ASN A 246 -19.92 5.60 22.76
CA ASN A 246 -20.06 5.66 24.21
C ASN A 246 -19.32 6.84 24.85
N ALA A 247 -18.32 7.43 24.18
CA ALA A 247 -17.60 8.60 24.66
C ALA A 247 -18.55 9.80 24.78
N LYS A 248 -18.53 10.51 25.94
CA LYS A 248 -19.47 11.61 26.22
C LYS A 248 -19.03 12.94 25.57
N ASP A 249 -17.78 13.08 25.30
CA ASP A 249 -17.07 14.29 24.87
C ASP A 249 -17.01 14.50 23.35
N LEU A 250 -17.39 13.48 22.56
CA LEU A 250 -17.40 13.59 21.11
C LEU A 250 -18.70 14.24 20.59
N SER A 251 -18.56 15.21 19.70
CA SER A 251 -19.66 15.84 18.98
C SER A 251 -20.35 14.87 18.02
N LYS A 252 -21.55 15.22 17.55
CA LYS A 252 -22.25 14.43 16.51
C LYS A 252 -21.45 14.38 15.22
N GLU A 253 -20.77 15.44 14.86
CA GLU A 253 -19.93 15.56 13.64
C GLU A 253 -18.71 14.66 13.74
N ASP A 254 -18.01 14.66 14.87
CA ASP A 254 -16.87 13.77 15.12
C ASP A 254 -17.28 12.30 15.05
N LEU A 255 -18.43 11.95 15.63
CA LEU A 255 -18.95 10.59 15.58
C LEU A 255 -19.26 10.13 14.14
N LEU A 256 -19.87 11.00 13.33
CA LEU A 256 -20.15 10.70 11.93
C LEU A 256 -18.85 10.52 11.13
N LYS A 257 -17.84 11.34 11.41
CA LYS A 257 -16.50 11.22 10.81
C LYS A 257 -15.87 9.88 11.15
N VAL A 258 -15.81 9.50 12.44
CA VAL A 258 -15.29 8.19 12.89
C VAL A 258 -15.99 7.02 12.20
N ILE A 259 -17.32 7.08 12.03
CA ILE A 259 -18.07 6.01 11.37
C ILE A 259 -17.71 5.93 9.89
N LYS A 260 -17.67 7.06 9.17
CA LYS A 260 -17.32 7.11 7.75
C LYS A 260 -15.89 6.67 7.46
N GLU A 261 -14.94 7.05 8.32
CA GLU A 261 -13.53 6.64 8.22
C GLU A 261 -13.27 5.18 8.64
N SER A 262 -14.31 4.47 9.07
CA SER A 262 -14.23 3.08 9.50
C SER A 262 -14.59 2.06 8.41
N TYR A 263 -14.86 2.54 7.20
CA TYR A 263 -15.18 1.70 6.04
C TYR A 263 -13.95 1.09 5.40
#